data_4a0dd7c47080553940c659ea9c9a2347
#
_entry.id   4a0dd7c47080553940c659ea9c9a2347
#
_cell.length_a   1.000
_cell.length_b   1.000
_cell.length_c   1.000
_cell.angle_alpha   90.00
_cell.angle_beta   90.00
_cell.angle_gamma   90.00
#
_symmetry.space_group_name_H-M   'P 1'
#
loop_
_entity.id
_entity.type
_entity.pdbx_description
1 polymer ?
#
loop_
_entity_poly.entity_id
_entity_poly.type
_entity_poly.pdbx_seq_one_letter_code
_entity_poly.pdbx_strand_id
1 'polypeptide(L)'
;MHKSKSVLLLSSFSSEEIRSFGDFLRSPYFNKNTRVIKLFDELRKDYPAFNSKSITKEKLYSKLFKGKPYNDQVMKNLNTELFKLEREFLAHDMLDREKFEKTLMLITNLTTRDAGQMFEKETSAIELLAKENPEAVKELHLLLYRMEEERFTNAIINNRQAGATEHILKAGEYLVHYFLKHLLRLSINNRINEFSFNVSSDVNLLDSVIKNLDMNKVLAYMESNNIEHSIHIKLLYYAMLCNFNVNDNSSYISFKELLFSSKEKLTKNEFQHLLHLLESVIAQKINSGKLEFYNDLHETYDYELKNDMYKPSKQAPLTVMKYRNIYLSALKAGKFDWAERFILDYRDDLQKQDRQSIVELSMAQLNFEKRNFEETLSHLQKVRTSQI
;
A
#
# COMPACT_ATOMS: atom_id res chain seq x y z
N MET A 1 31.82 13.05 -10.50
CA MET A 1 30.36 13.13 -10.72
C MET A 1 29.62 11.94 -10.11
N HIS A 2 30.17 10.73 -10.07
CA HIS A 2 29.47 9.49 -9.62
C HIS A 2 28.72 9.57 -8.28
N LYS A 3 29.19 10.36 -7.34
CA LYS A 3 28.56 10.56 -6.03
C LYS A 3 27.68 11.83 -5.97
N SER A 4 27.38 12.46 -7.10
CA SER A 4 26.49 13.63 -7.09
C SER A 4 25.03 13.19 -6.89
N LYS A 5 24.22 14.04 -6.23
CA LYS A 5 22.80 13.75 -5.99
C LYS A 5 22.03 13.47 -7.27
N SER A 6 22.34 14.19 -8.36
CA SER A 6 21.75 13.99 -9.68
C SER A 6 22.07 12.60 -10.23
N VAL A 7 23.36 12.21 -10.29
CA VAL A 7 23.75 10.89 -10.80
C VAL A 7 23.14 9.76 -9.97
N LEU A 8 23.09 9.90 -8.63
CA LEU A 8 22.46 8.93 -7.76
C LEU A 8 20.94 8.80 -8.06
N LEU A 9 20.26 9.92 -8.30
CA LEU A 9 18.84 9.90 -8.64
C LEU A 9 18.62 9.29 -10.03
N LEU A 10 19.41 9.68 -11.05
CA LEU A 10 19.32 9.10 -12.40
C LEU A 10 19.59 7.59 -12.42
N SER A 11 20.45 7.08 -11.52
CA SER A 11 20.70 5.64 -11.43
C SER A 11 19.49 4.83 -10.91
N SER A 12 18.53 5.49 -10.29
CA SER A 12 17.27 4.87 -9.84
C SER A 12 16.18 4.88 -10.91
N PHE A 13 16.34 5.62 -12.00
CA PHE A 13 15.37 5.70 -13.07
C PHE A 13 15.34 4.40 -13.88
N SER A 14 14.16 3.98 -14.30
CA SER A 14 13.99 2.94 -15.31
C SER A 14 14.44 3.44 -16.70
N SER A 15 14.61 2.52 -17.63
CA SER A 15 14.95 2.87 -19.03
C SER A 15 13.89 3.76 -19.69
N GLU A 16 12.63 3.57 -19.33
CA GLU A 16 11.50 4.38 -19.78
C GLU A 16 11.55 5.78 -19.18
N GLU A 17 11.79 5.89 -17.87
CA GLU A 17 11.95 7.18 -17.18
C GLU A 17 13.14 7.98 -17.72
N ILE A 18 14.28 7.35 -18.02
CA ILE A 18 15.42 8.03 -18.66
C ILE A 18 15.03 8.62 -20.03
N ARG A 19 14.21 7.92 -20.82
CA ARG A 19 13.72 8.41 -22.10
C ARG A 19 12.77 9.59 -21.92
N SER A 20 11.76 9.41 -21.10
CA SER A 20 10.73 10.44 -20.81
C SER A 20 11.34 11.68 -20.17
N PHE A 21 12.31 11.52 -19.27
CA PHE A 21 13.06 12.65 -18.71
C PHE A 21 13.83 13.43 -19.77
N GLY A 22 14.40 12.74 -20.78
CA GLY A 22 15.02 13.40 -21.92
C GLY A 22 14.05 14.29 -22.69
N ASP A 23 12.81 13.88 -22.88
CA ASP A 23 11.76 14.66 -23.56
C ASP A 23 11.28 15.82 -22.66
N PHE A 24 11.12 15.58 -21.35
CA PHE A 24 10.82 16.61 -20.36
C PHE A 24 11.87 17.74 -20.35
N LEU A 25 13.17 17.39 -20.37
CA LEU A 25 14.25 18.35 -20.42
C LEU A 25 14.28 19.19 -21.73
N ARG A 26 13.77 18.65 -22.83
CA ARG A 26 13.70 19.35 -24.12
C ARG A 26 12.50 20.24 -24.25
N SER A 27 11.51 20.08 -23.36
CA SER A 27 10.34 20.97 -23.32
C SER A 27 10.74 22.38 -22.85
N PRO A 28 10.51 23.42 -23.67
CA PRO A 28 10.84 24.79 -23.30
C PRO A 28 9.96 25.35 -22.16
N TYR A 29 8.88 24.61 -21.83
CA TYR A 29 8.03 24.94 -20.69
C TYR A 29 8.73 24.63 -19.35
N PHE A 30 9.44 23.49 -19.27
CA PHE A 30 10.11 23.07 -18.05
C PHE A 30 11.56 23.52 -17.99
N ASN A 31 12.26 23.53 -19.11
CA ASN A 31 13.68 23.84 -19.14
C ASN A 31 14.05 24.74 -20.32
N LYS A 32 14.68 25.87 -20.01
CA LYS A 32 15.22 26.83 -21.00
C LYS A 32 16.75 26.72 -21.16
N ASN A 33 17.41 25.90 -20.33
CA ASN A 33 18.85 25.78 -20.32
C ASN A 33 19.35 24.62 -21.18
N THR A 34 19.76 24.92 -22.41
CA THR A 34 20.27 23.90 -23.35
C THR A 34 21.54 23.20 -22.86
N ARG A 35 22.29 23.80 -21.92
CA ARG A 35 23.49 23.16 -21.33
C ARG A 35 23.15 22.04 -20.39
N VAL A 36 22.03 22.12 -19.68
CA VAL A 36 21.51 21.02 -18.84
C VAL A 36 21.11 19.85 -19.71
N ILE A 37 20.47 20.07 -20.86
CA ILE A 37 20.16 19.04 -21.84
C ILE A 37 21.42 18.31 -22.30
N LYS A 38 22.45 19.08 -22.70
CA LYS A 38 23.75 18.51 -23.14
C LYS A 38 24.44 17.73 -22.01
N LEU A 39 24.35 18.21 -20.75
CA LEU A 39 24.90 17.49 -19.60
C LEU A 39 24.20 16.14 -19.41
N PHE A 40 22.88 16.12 -19.45
CA PHE A 40 22.11 14.87 -19.38
C PHE A 40 22.42 13.93 -20.56
N ASP A 41 22.50 14.45 -21.80
CA ASP A 41 22.82 13.65 -22.98
C ASP A 41 24.19 12.97 -22.88
N GLU A 42 25.16 13.62 -22.22
CA GLU A 42 26.47 13.00 -21.94
C GLU A 42 26.39 11.98 -20.80
N LEU A 43 25.62 12.25 -19.74
CA LEU A 43 25.45 11.34 -18.60
C LEU A 43 24.72 10.07 -19.00
N ARG A 44 23.62 10.17 -19.77
CA ARG A 44 22.80 9.00 -20.16
C ARG A 44 23.53 7.96 -21.01
N LYS A 45 24.66 8.32 -21.64
CA LYS A 45 25.51 7.36 -22.38
C LYS A 45 26.08 6.28 -21.47
N ASP A 46 26.13 6.53 -20.17
CA ASP A 46 26.70 5.65 -19.16
C ASP A 46 25.65 4.95 -18.30
N TYR A 47 24.37 5.12 -18.66
CA TYR A 47 23.25 4.45 -18.00
C TYR A 47 23.33 2.91 -18.24
N PRO A 48 23.00 2.05 -17.25
CA PRO A 48 22.52 2.39 -15.91
C PRO A 48 23.63 2.58 -14.86
N ALA A 49 24.85 2.21 -15.16
CA ALA A 49 25.92 2.08 -14.17
C ALA A 49 26.55 3.40 -13.72
N PHE A 50 26.57 4.42 -14.58
CA PHE A 50 27.20 5.74 -14.35
C PHE A 50 28.60 5.69 -13.69
N ASN A 51 29.40 4.69 -14.03
CA ASN A 51 30.70 4.41 -13.39
C ASN A 51 31.91 4.56 -14.30
N SER A 52 31.70 4.98 -15.56
CA SER A 52 32.81 5.12 -16.51
C SER A 52 33.74 6.28 -16.14
N LYS A 53 35.02 6.14 -16.52
CA LYS A 53 36.03 7.20 -16.38
C LYS A 53 35.72 8.47 -17.21
N SER A 54 34.68 8.45 -18.03
CA SER A 54 34.20 9.59 -18.82
C SER A 54 33.34 10.58 -18.02
N ILE A 55 32.75 10.17 -16.89
CA ILE A 55 31.88 10.99 -16.06
C ILE A 55 32.70 11.72 -14.97
N THR A 56 33.79 12.36 -15.29
CA THR A 56 34.43 13.32 -14.40
C THR A 56 33.89 14.74 -14.69
N LYS A 57 33.91 15.61 -13.70
CA LYS A 57 33.44 17.00 -13.86
C LYS A 57 34.22 17.73 -14.97
N GLU A 58 35.53 17.53 -15.00
CA GLU A 58 36.43 18.14 -15.95
C GLU A 58 36.16 17.69 -17.39
N LYS A 59 35.97 16.38 -17.60
CA LYS A 59 35.69 15.82 -18.93
C LYS A 59 34.31 16.24 -19.43
N LEU A 60 33.30 16.25 -18.58
CA LEU A 60 31.97 16.75 -18.91
C LEU A 60 32.03 18.25 -19.23
N TYR A 61 32.74 19.04 -18.42
CA TYR A 61 32.91 20.45 -18.67
C TYR A 61 33.57 20.74 -20.03
N SER A 62 34.66 20.03 -20.39
CA SER A 62 35.35 20.22 -21.68
C SER A 62 34.42 19.90 -22.87
N LYS A 63 33.50 18.97 -22.74
CA LYS A 63 32.50 18.66 -23.79
C LYS A 63 31.42 19.74 -23.90
N LEU A 64 30.98 20.31 -22.76
CA LEU A 64 29.95 21.33 -22.70
C LEU A 64 30.45 22.75 -23.06
N PHE A 65 31.71 23.03 -22.77
CA PHE A 65 32.32 24.35 -22.89
C PHE A 65 33.64 24.26 -23.64
N LYS A 66 33.58 23.84 -24.92
CA LYS A 66 34.78 23.68 -25.76
C LYS A 66 35.69 24.93 -25.74
N GLY A 67 36.97 24.74 -25.48
CA GLY A 67 37.98 25.81 -25.47
C GLY A 67 37.96 26.71 -24.22
N LYS A 68 37.11 26.44 -23.20
CA LYS A 68 37.10 27.23 -21.95
C LYS A 68 37.81 26.49 -20.82
N PRO A 69 38.59 27.20 -19.97
CA PRO A 69 39.19 26.61 -18.78
C PRO A 69 38.08 26.07 -17.84
N TYR A 70 38.45 24.99 -17.14
CA TYR A 70 37.51 24.34 -16.20
C TYR A 70 37.04 25.29 -15.07
N ASN A 71 35.75 25.29 -14.81
CA ASN A 71 35.15 26.03 -13.71
C ASN A 71 34.21 25.11 -12.90
N ASP A 72 34.64 24.77 -11.68
CA ASP A 72 33.90 23.86 -10.79
C ASP A 72 32.55 24.43 -10.36
N GLN A 73 32.46 25.77 -10.16
CA GLN A 73 31.18 26.41 -9.75
C GLN A 73 30.11 26.30 -10.86
N VAL A 74 30.54 26.47 -12.12
CA VAL A 74 29.63 26.29 -13.28
C VAL A 74 29.10 24.85 -13.35
N MET A 75 29.98 23.86 -13.15
CA MET A 75 29.56 22.46 -13.13
C MET A 75 28.65 22.14 -11.94
N LYS A 76 28.93 22.69 -10.76
CA LYS A 76 28.05 22.55 -9.60
C LYS A 76 26.67 23.11 -9.88
N ASN A 77 26.58 24.31 -10.46
CA ASN A 77 25.32 24.95 -10.79
C ASN A 77 24.50 24.14 -11.80
N LEU A 78 25.15 23.67 -12.89
CA LEU A 78 24.47 22.80 -13.87
C LEU A 78 23.97 21.49 -13.27
N ASN A 79 24.77 20.89 -12.40
CA ASN A 79 24.36 19.65 -11.72
C ASN A 79 23.21 19.90 -10.74
N THR A 80 23.20 21.04 -10.07
CA THR A 80 22.10 21.42 -9.17
C THR A 80 20.81 21.68 -9.96
N GLU A 81 20.91 22.35 -11.10
CA GLU A 81 19.78 22.61 -12.00
C GLU A 81 19.23 21.29 -12.59
N LEU A 82 20.12 20.39 -13.05
CA LEU A 82 19.73 19.06 -13.51
C LEU A 82 18.98 18.29 -12.40
N PHE A 83 19.54 18.26 -11.19
CA PHE A 83 18.89 17.61 -10.04
C PHE A 83 17.52 18.20 -9.69
N LYS A 84 17.35 19.53 -9.82
CA LYS A 84 16.04 20.16 -9.65
C LYS A 84 15.05 19.66 -10.69
N LEU A 85 15.44 19.61 -11.96
CA LEU A 85 14.57 19.13 -13.04
C LEU A 85 14.24 17.64 -12.94
N GLU A 86 15.15 16.81 -12.45
CA GLU A 86 14.89 15.38 -12.15
C GLU A 86 13.76 15.25 -11.11
N ARG A 87 13.79 16.06 -10.07
CA ARG A 87 12.74 16.05 -9.04
C ARG A 87 11.39 16.56 -9.56
N GLU A 88 11.42 17.61 -10.40
CA GLU A 88 10.20 18.12 -11.06
C GLU A 88 9.62 17.06 -12.00
N PHE A 89 10.46 16.38 -12.78
CA PHE A 89 10.03 15.28 -13.64
C PHE A 89 9.34 14.16 -12.86
N LEU A 90 9.94 13.67 -11.77
CA LEU A 90 9.34 12.60 -10.95
C LEU A 90 7.98 13.02 -10.38
N ALA A 91 7.84 14.29 -9.97
CA ALA A 91 6.55 14.81 -9.48
C ALA A 91 5.50 14.84 -10.60
N HIS A 92 5.86 15.29 -11.79
CA HIS A 92 4.96 15.29 -12.96
C HIS A 92 4.61 13.88 -13.43
N ASP A 93 5.59 12.98 -13.52
CA ASP A 93 5.36 11.60 -13.92
C ASP A 93 4.42 10.87 -12.95
N MET A 94 4.58 11.10 -11.63
CA MET A 94 3.67 10.56 -10.63
C MET A 94 2.26 11.13 -10.78
N LEU A 95 2.12 12.45 -10.99
CA LEU A 95 0.82 13.08 -11.20
C LEU A 95 0.12 12.56 -12.48
N ASP A 96 0.87 12.29 -13.54
CA ASP A 96 0.31 11.74 -14.78
C ASP A 96 -0.20 10.30 -14.61
N ARG A 97 0.39 9.54 -13.70
CA ARG A 97 -0.08 8.19 -13.32
C ARG A 97 -1.32 8.23 -12.42
N GLU A 98 -1.43 9.24 -11.57
CA GLU A 98 -2.55 9.44 -10.63
C GLU A 98 -3.72 10.18 -11.29
N LYS A 99 -4.43 9.51 -12.19
CA LYS A 99 -5.51 10.10 -13.01
C LYS A 99 -6.58 10.81 -12.18
N PHE A 100 -6.98 10.23 -11.05
CA PHE A 100 -8.00 10.81 -10.18
C PHE A 100 -7.55 12.14 -9.56
N GLU A 101 -6.32 12.20 -9.03
CA GLU A 101 -5.75 13.43 -8.47
C GLU A 101 -5.58 14.52 -9.55
N LYS A 102 -5.09 14.13 -10.73
CA LYS A 102 -4.93 15.05 -11.86
C LYS A 102 -6.28 15.65 -12.30
N THR A 103 -7.32 14.81 -12.39
CA THR A 103 -8.66 15.30 -12.75
C THR A 103 -9.26 16.17 -11.64
N LEU A 104 -9.04 15.82 -10.37
CA LEU A 104 -9.49 16.66 -9.25
C LEU A 104 -8.81 18.04 -9.27
N MET A 105 -7.51 18.12 -9.56
CA MET A 105 -6.81 19.42 -9.76
C MET A 105 -7.39 20.22 -10.93
N LEU A 106 -7.82 19.55 -12.01
CA LEU A 106 -8.52 20.22 -13.10
C LEU A 106 -9.87 20.76 -12.62
N ILE A 107 -10.68 19.96 -11.92
CA ILE A 107 -11.97 20.36 -11.36
C ILE A 107 -11.81 21.59 -10.45
N THR A 108 -10.87 21.56 -9.50
CA THR A 108 -10.55 22.71 -8.64
C THR A 108 -10.21 23.96 -9.45
N ASN A 109 -9.48 23.82 -10.55
CA ASN A 109 -9.14 24.93 -11.44
C ASN A 109 -10.37 25.46 -12.21
N LEU A 110 -11.31 24.57 -12.59
CA LEU A 110 -12.56 24.93 -13.28
C LEU A 110 -13.57 25.58 -12.35
N THR A 111 -13.57 25.27 -11.04
CA THR A 111 -14.49 25.84 -10.03
C THR A 111 -14.46 27.37 -10.03
N THR A 112 -13.28 27.97 -10.20
CA THR A 112 -13.09 29.43 -10.19
C THR A 112 -13.17 30.07 -11.56
N ARG A 113 -13.46 29.29 -12.61
CA ARG A 113 -13.57 29.79 -14.00
C ARG A 113 -15.02 29.72 -14.46
N ASP A 114 -15.39 30.59 -15.40
CA ASP A 114 -16.70 30.54 -16.06
C ASP A 114 -16.75 29.36 -17.08
N ALA A 115 -16.65 28.15 -16.55
CA ALA A 115 -16.56 26.90 -17.32
C ALA A 115 -17.53 25.82 -16.81
N GLY A 116 -18.75 26.23 -16.39
CA GLY A 116 -19.71 25.37 -15.71
C GLY A 116 -20.03 24.06 -16.43
N GLN A 117 -20.15 24.04 -17.76
CA GLN A 117 -20.41 22.80 -18.51
C GLN A 117 -19.21 21.81 -18.43
N MET A 118 -17.98 22.33 -18.48
CA MET A 118 -16.79 21.49 -18.34
C MET A 118 -16.67 20.96 -16.92
N PHE A 119 -16.93 21.80 -15.93
CA PHE A 119 -16.93 21.41 -14.52
C PHE A 119 -17.89 20.22 -14.28
N GLU A 120 -19.16 20.33 -14.70
CA GLU A 120 -20.15 19.27 -14.53
C GLU A 120 -19.76 17.97 -15.29
N LYS A 121 -19.18 18.10 -16.48
CA LYS A 121 -18.70 16.95 -17.26
C LYS A 121 -17.56 16.22 -16.55
N GLU A 122 -16.55 16.92 -16.08
CA GLU A 122 -15.38 16.33 -15.43
C GLU A 122 -15.74 15.72 -14.05
N THR A 123 -16.58 16.40 -13.26
CA THR A 123 -17.04 15.87 -11.97
C THR A 123 -17.89 14.61 -12.12
N SER A 124 -18.82 14.58 -13.11
CA SER A 124 -19.63 13.39 -13.36
C SER A 124 -18.81 12.22 -13.89
N ALA A 125 -17.84 12.51 -14.78
CA ALA A 125 -16.98 11.47 -15.35
C ALA A 125 -16.07 10.80 -14.29
N ILE A 126 -15.44 11.59 -13.43
CA ILE A 126 -14.56 11.06 -12.38
C ILE A 126 -15.36 10.28 -11.32
N GLU A 127 -16.57 10.75 -10.95
CA GLU A 127 -17.43 10.07 -10.01
C GLU A 127 -17.89 8.70 -10.54
N LEU A 128 -18.32 8.64 -11.81
CA LEU A 128 -18.71 7.40 -12.46
C LEU A 128 -17.54 6.41 -12.49
N LEU A 129 -16.35 6.89 -12.91
CA LEU A 129 -15.15 6.06 -12.97
C LEU A 129 -14.72 5.55 -11.60
N ALA A 130 -14.87 6.38 -10.55
CA ALA A 130 -14.56 5.99 -9.18
C ALA A 130 -15.54 4.94 -8.63
N LYS A 131 -16.83 5.03 -9.00
CA LYS A 131 -17.85 4.03 -8.63
C LYS A 131 -17.66 2.70 -9.37
N GLU A 132 -17.32 2.75 -10.66
CA GLU A 132 -17.07 1.54 -11.46
C GLU A 132 -15.77 0.82 -11.06
N ASN A 133 -14.76 1.55 -10.62
CA ASN A 133 -13.45 1.02 -10.27
C ASN A 133 -12.95 1.53 -8.90
N PRO A 134 -13.66 1.24 -7.80
CA PRO A 134 -13.31 1.76 -6.48
C PRO A 134 -11.91 1.31 -6.02
N GLU A 135 -11.43 0.16 -6.48
CA GLU A 135 -10.08 -0.35 -6.18
C GLU A 135 -8.96 0.45 -6.85
N ALA A 136 -9.25 1.15 -7.95
CA ALA A 136 -8.28 2.03 -8.62
C ALA A 136 -8.10 3.37 -7.89
N VAL A 137 -9.02 3.73 -6.99
CA VAL A 137 -8.97 4.96 -6.20
C VAL A 137 -8.31 4.71 -4.87
N LYS A 138 -7.12 5.24 -4.68
CA LYS A 138 -6.31 5.03 -3.47
C LYS A 138 -7.05 5.40 -2.17
N GLU A 139 -7.82 6.49 -2.18
CA GLU A 139 -8.61 6.95 -1.03
C GLU A 139 -9.97 7.50 -1.52
N LEU A 140 -10.88 6.58 -1.85
CA LEU A 140 -12.17 6.91 -2.48
C LEU A 140 -12.96 7.99 -1.71
N HIS A 141 -13.12 7.83 -0.39
CA HIS A 141 -13.92 8.79 0.39
C HIS A 141 -13.26 10.18 0.50
N LEU A 142 -11.92 10.25 0.48
CA LEU A 142 -11.23 11.53 0.41
C LEU A 142 -11.45 12.20 -0.95
N LEU A 143 -11.41 11.45 -2.04
CA LEU A 143 -11.71 11.96 -3.37
C LEU A 143 -13.14 12.51 -3.43
N LEU A 144 -14.13 11.71 -2.99
CA LEU A 144 -15.55 12.10 -3.01
C LEU A 144 -15.83 13.31 -2.10
N TYR A 145 -15.22 13.37 -0.92
CA TYR A 145 -15.27 14.54 -0.04
C TYR A 145 -14.80 15.81 -0.78
N ARG A 146 -13.61 15.78 -1.37
CA ARG A 146 -13.04 16.93 -2.09
C ARG A 146 -13.89 17.33 -3.30
N MET A 147 -14.46 16.36 -4.01
CA MET A 147 -15.37 16.64 -5.12
C MET A 147 -16.66 17.35 -4.66
N GLU A 148 -17.25 16.90 -3.56
CA GLU A 148 -18.46 17.55 -3.03
C GLU A 148 -18.15 18.96 -2.48
N GLU A 149 -16.96 19.21 -1.93
CA GLU A 149 -16.52 20.57 -1.58
C GLU A 149 -16.40 21.47 -2.83
N GLU A 150 -15.85 20.96 -3.93
CA GLU A 150 -15.78 21.72 -5.19
C GLU A 150 -17.19 21.99 -5.77
N ARG A 151 -18.11 21.03 -5.71
CA ARG A 151 -19.51 21.21 -6.11
C ARG A 151 -20.20 22.24 -5.25
N PHE A 152 -20.03 22.20 -3.92
CA PHE A 152 -20.54 23.20 -3.00
C PHE A 152 -20.02 24.60 -3.37
N THR A 153 -18.71 24.74 -3.55
CA THR A 153 -18.07 26.01 -3.90
C THR A 153 -18.59 26.55 -5.24
N ASN A 154 -18.69 25.69 -6.26
CA ASN A 154 -19.23 26.03 -7.57
C ASN A 154 -20.70 26.50 -7.49
N ALA A 155 -21.52 25.80 -6.68
CA ALA A 155 -22.91 26.18 -6.47
C ALA A 155 -23.05 27.56 -5.81
N ILE A 156 -22.20 27.89 -4.82
CA ILE A 156 -22.18 29.20 -4.17
C ILE A 156 -21.76 30.31 -5.16
N ILE A 157 -20.67 30.11 -5.90
CA ILE A 157 -20.16 31.07 -6.88
C ILE A 157 -21.22 31.39 -7.96
N ASN A 158 -21.97 30.37 -8.40
CA ASN A 158 -22.99 30.50 -9.43
C ASN A 158 -24.40 30.81 -8.90
N ASN A 159 -24.54 31.22 -7.63
CA ASN A 159 -25.79 31.56 -6.97
C ASN A 159 -26.86 30.44 -6.98
N ARG A 160 -26.42 29.16 -7.00
CA ARG A 160 -27.28 27.97 -6.96
C ARG A 160 -27.43 27.43 -5.53
N GLN A 161 -27.80 28.28 -4.58
CA GLN A 161 -27.78 27.98 -3.13
C GLN A 161 -28.67 26.79 -2.74
N ALA A 162 -29.78 26.54 -3.44
CA ALA A 162 -30.68 25.42 -3.12
C ALA A 162 -30.01 24.04 -3.24
N GLY A 163 -29.08 23.86 -4.18
CA GLY A 163 -28.31 22.61 -4.34
C GLY A 163 -27.07 22.53 -3.44
N ALA A 164 -26.58 23.66 -2.95
CA ALA A 164 -25.34 23.71 -2.16
C ALA A 164 -25.46 22.91 -0.84
N THR A 165 -26.64 22.94 -0.20
CA THR A 165 -26.87 22.20 1.06
C THR A 165 -26.68 20.70 0.88
N GLU A 166 -27.12 20.12 -0.23
CA GLU A 166 -26.93 18.69 -0.51
C GLU A 166 -25.45 18.33 -0.59
N HIS A 167 -24.67 19.15 -1.29
CA HIS A 167 -23.23 18.92 -1.47
C HIS A 167 -22.47 18.99 -0.15
N ILE A 168 -22.76 19.97 0.72
CA ILE A 168 -22.06 20.07 2.02
C ILE A 168 -22.43 18.90 2.96
N LEU A 169 -23.65 18.39 2.91
CA LEU A 169 -24.06 17.21 3.69
C LEU A 169 -23.33 15.95 3.20
N LYS A 170 -23.26 15.74 1.89
CA LYS A 170 -22.49 14.63 1.29
C LYS A 170 -21.00 14.73 1.58
N ALA A 171 -20.42 15.92 1.47
CA ALA A 171 -19.04 16.18 1.86
C ALA A 171 -18.79 15.77 3.32
N GLY A 172 -19.68 16.18 4.23
CA GLY A 172 -19.62 15.77 5.65
C GLY A 172 -19.68 14.27 5.85
N GLU A 173 -20.55 13.56 5.14
CA GLU A 173 -20.66 12.10 5.19
C GLU A 173 -19.37 11.41 4.75
N TYR A 174 -18.81 11.80 3.61
CA TYR A 174 -17.56 11.23 3.10
C TYR A 174 -16.36 11.55 3.99
N LEU A 175 -16.31 12.75 4.57
CA LEU A 175 -15.25 13.14 5.51
C LEU A 175 -15.32 12.30 6.80
N VAL A 176 -16.51 12.12 7.38
CA VAL A 176 -16.70 11.27 8.56
C VAL A 176 -16.31 9.84 8.27
N HIS A 177 -16.70 9.31 7.11
CA HIS A 177 -16.32 7.95 6.70
C HIS A 177 -14.79 7.80 6.57
N TYR A 178 -14.14 8.72 5.87
CA TYR A 178 -12.68 8.76 5.74
C TYR A 178 -12.00 8.84 7.11
N PHE A 179 -12.47 9.73 7.98
CA PHE A 179 -11.95 9.90 9.32
C PHE A 179 -12.06 8.61 10.15
N LEU A 180 -13.24 8.00 10.21
CA LEU A 180 -13.47 6.77 10.99
C LEU A 180 -12.61 5.60 10.49
N LYS A 181 -12.56 5.40 9.17
CA LYS A 181 -11.72 4.38 8.54
C LYS A 181 -10.25 4.51 8.96
N HIS A 182 -9.70 5.72 8.87
CA HIS A 182 -8.29 5.96 9.22
C HIS A 182 -8.03 5.93 10.71
N LEU A 183 -8.92 6.48 11.53
CA LEU A 183 -8.83 6.44 12.98
C LEU A 183 -8.76 4.99 13.49
N LEU A 184 -9.70 4.15 13.06
CA LEU A 184 -9.74 2.73 13.47
C LEU A 184 -8.51 1.97 12.97
N ARG A 185 -8.14 2.13 11.69
CA ARG A 185 -6.96 1.47 11.11
C ARG A 185 -5.68 1.84 11.82
N LEU A 186 -5.45 3.13 12.09
CA LEU A 186 -4.25 3.59 12.79
C LEU A 186 -4.22 3.09 14.23
N SER A 187 -5.35 3.03 14.91
CA SER A 187 -5.42 2.48 16.27
C SER A 187 -5.12 0.99 16.30
N ILE A 188 -5.63 0.22 15.36
CA ILE A 188 -5.29 -1.20 15.21
C ILE A 188 -3.78 -1.37 14.97
N ASN A 189 -3.23 -0.64 14.01
CA ASN A 189 -1.80 -0.71 13.69
C ASN A 189 -0.92 -0.31 14.89
N ASN A 190 -1.32 0.73 15.63
CA ASN A 190 -0.60 1.13 16.84
C ASN A 190 -0.58 -0.01 17.88
N ARG A 191 -1.71 -0.66 18.13
CA ARG A 191 -1.80 -1.79 19.05
C ARG A 191 -0.97 -3.00 18.59
N ILE A 192 -1.02 -3.33 17.32
CA ILE A 192 -0.19 -4.40 16.75
C ILE A 192 1.30 -4.08 16.95
N ASN A 193 1.72 -2.83 16.71
CA ASN A 193 3.11 -2.41 16.91
C ASN A 193 3.52 -2.43 18.39
N GLU A 194 2.67 -1.93 19.28
CA GLU A 194 2.91 -2.00 20.73
C GLU A 194 3.14 -3.44 21.20
N PHE A 195 2.29 -4.36 20.72
CA PHE A 195 2.42 -5.78 21.04
C PHE A 195 3.69 -6.41 20.43
N SER A 196 3.97 -6.11 19.15
CA SER A 196 5.08 -6.76 18.40
C SER A 196 6.45 -6.27 18.82
N PHE A 197 6.57 -4.98 19.19
CA PHE A 197 7.85 -4.32 19.48
C PHE A 197 8.01 -3.90 20.94
N ASN A 198 7.00 -4.18 21.78
CA ASN A 198 6.97 -3.80 23.20
C ASN A 198 7.25 -2.29 23.40
N VAL A 199 6.66 -1.46 22.54
CA VAL A 199 6.79 0.01 22.59
C VAL A 199 5.45 0.61 22.99
N SER A 200 5.42 1.42 24.05
CA SER A 200 4.22 2.17 24.45
C SER A 200 4.51 3.67 24.45
N SER A 201 3.45 4.47 24.27
CA SER A 201 3.51 5.92 24.40
C SER A 201 2.51 6.38 25.45
N ASP A 202 2.96 7.22 26.39
CA ASP A 202 2.11 7.80 27.43
C ASP A 202 1.08 8.79 26.87
N VAL A 203 1.35 9.36 25.69
CA VAL A 203 0.47 10.32 25.01
C VAL A 203 0.01 9.72 23.68
N ASN A 204 -1.27 9.37 23.60
CA ASN A 204 -1.87 8.77 22.41
C ASN A 204 -3.23 9.45 22.10
N LEU A 205 -3.21 10.38 21.13
CA LEU A 205 -4.43 11.09 20.70
C LEU A 205 -5.45 10.15 20.07
N LEU A 206 -5.02 9.11 19.35
CA LEU A 206 -5.92 8.13 18.72
C LEU A 206 -6.78 7.44 19.78
N ASP A 207 -6.16 6.94 20.84
CA ASP A 207 -6.84 6.30 21.95
C ASP A 207 -7.78 7.27 22.68
N SER A 208 -7.36 8.53 22.85
CA SER A 208 -8.18 9.56 23.49
C SER A 208 -9.45 9.83 22.66
N VAL A 209 -9.32 9.98 21.33
CA VAL A 209 -10.46 10.21 20.45
C VAL A 209 -11.42 9.01 20.48
N ILE A 210 -10.90 7.79 20.34
CA ILE A 210 -11.71 6.56 20.32
C ILE A 210 -12.49 6.38 21.63
N LYS A 211 -11.85 6.61 22.78
CA LYS A 211 -12.50 6.48 24.09
C LYS A 211 -13.65 7.47 24.29
N ASN A 212 -13.59 8.64 23.65
CA ASN A 212 -14.62 9.68 23.75
C ASN A 212 -15.68 9.59 22.63
N LEU A 213 -15.48 8.75 21.62
CA LEU A 213 -16.42 8.57 20.52
C LEU A 213 -17.33 7.38 20.80
N ASP A 214 -18.65 7.63 20.90
CA ASP A 214 -19.66 6.56 21.03
C ASP A 214 -19.85 5.85 19.68
N MET A 215 -18.93 4.94 19.37
CA MET A 215 -18.95 4.20 18.10
C MET A 215 -20.24 3.39 17.91
N ASN A 216 -20.86 2.89 18.99
CA ASN A 216 -22.10 2.13 18.85
C ASN A 216 -23.25 3.02 18.35
N LYS A 217 -23.36 4.26 18.85
CA LYS A 217 -24.34 5.22 18.33
C LYS A 217 -24.06 5.63 16.89
N VAL A 218 -22.78 5.85 16.56
CA VAL A 218 -22.41 6.20 15.19
C VAL A 218 -22.77 5.08 14.22
N LEU A 219 -22.42 3.83 14.54
CA LEU A 219 -22.74 2.67 13.71
C LEU A 219 -24.25 2.44 13.59
N ALA A 220 -25.00 2.57 14.70
CA ALA A 220 -26.46 2.46 14.67
C ALA A 220 -27.12 3.53 13.78
N TYR A 221 -26.60 4.76 13.81
CA TYR A 221 -27.05 5.83 12.90
C TYR A 221 -26.73 5.50 11.43
N MET A 222 -25.51 5.04 11.14
CA MET A 222 -25.12 4.67 9.78
C MET A 222 -25.98 3.53 9.22
N GLU A 223 -26.28 2.53 10.03
CA GLU A 223 -27.13 1.39 9.65
C GLU A 223 -28.58 1.80 9.44
N SER A 224 -29.18 2.57 10.37
CA SER A 224 -30.59 3.01 10.28
C SER A 224 -30.86 3.93 9.09
N ASN A 225 -29.84 4.64 8.61
CA ASN A 225 -29.94 5.53 7.45
C ASN A 225 -29.35 4.94 6.16
N ASN A 226 -28.99 3.64 6.17
CA ASN A 226 -28.40 2.94 5.02
C ASN A 226 -27.19 3.65 4.43
N ILE A 227 -26.31 4.22 5.27
CA ILE A 227 -25.10 4.89 4.84
C ILE A 227 -24.18 3.88 4.13
N GLU A 228 -23.78 4.21 2.92
CA GLU A 228 -22.93 3.37 2.09
C GLU A 228 -21.61 3.02 2.81
N HIS A 229 -21.09 1.81 2.62
CA HIS A 229 -19.84 1.34 3.26
C HIS A 229 -19.82 1.27 4.80
N SER A 230 -20.96 1.43 5.50
CA SER A 230 -21.05 1.30 6.95
C SER A 230 -20.53 -0.03 7.48
N ILE A 231 -20.70 -1.10 6.70
CA ILE A 231 -20.22 -2.46 7.02
C ILE A 231 -18.69 -2.52 7.19
N HIS A 232 -17.92 -1.80 6.36
CA HIS A 232 -16.47 -1.75 6.45
C HIS A 232 -16.02 -1.07 7.75
N ILE A 233 -16.66 0.04 8.13
CA ILE A 233 -16.37 0.73 9.41
C ILE A 233 -16.70 -0.18 10.59
N LYS A 234 -17.83 -0.91 10.55
CA LYS A 234 -18.22 -1.85 11.59
C LYS A 234 -17.22 -3.00 11.76
N LEU A 235 -16.73 -3.55 10.65
CA LEU A 235 -15.70 -4.58 10.66
C LEU A 235 -14.36 -4.07 11.24
N LEU A 236 -13.93 -2.88 10.87
CA LEU A 236 -12.74 -2.25 11.46
C LEU A 236 -12.93 -1.99 12.96
N TYR A 237 -14.13 -1.61 13.39
CA TYR A 237 -14.41 -1.42 14.79
C TYR A 237 -14.32 -2.72 15.59
N TYR A 238 -14.89 -3.82 15.10
CA TYR A 238 -14.72 -5.12 15.76
C TYR A 238 -13.28 -5.60 15.76
N ALA A 239 -12.54 -5.43 14.66
CA ALA A 239 -11.11 -5.73 14.62
C ALA A 239 -10.33 -4.90 15.67
N MET A 240 -10.67 -3.63 15.84
CA MET A 240 -10.08 -2.79 16.88
C MET A 240 -10.39 -3.31 18.28
N LEU A 241 -11.64 -3.62 18.59
CA LEU A 241 -12.02 -4.18 19.90
C LEU A 241 -11.23 -5.45 20.23
N CYS A 242 -11.05 -6.35 19.25
CA CYS A 242 -10.23 -7.56 19.42
C CYS A 242 -8.78 -7.25 19.76
N ASN A 243 -8.20 -6.19 19.15
CA ASN A 243 -6.82 -5.77 19.41
C ASN A 243 -6.66 -5.04 20.76
N PHE A 244 -7.73 -4.39 21.27
CA PHE A 244 -7.73 -3.75 22.58
C PHE A 244 -7.92 -4.76 23.73
N ASN A 245 -8.67 -5.83 23.49
CA ASN A 245 -8.89 -6.89 24.47
C ASN A 245 -8.81 -8.28 23.80
N VAL A 246 -7.66 -8.89 23.86
CA VAL A 246 -7.39 -10.24 23.30
C VAL A 246 -8.28 -11.32 23.91
N ASN A 247 -8.83 -11.08 25.12
CA ASN A 247 -9.73 -12.00 25.78
C ASN A 247 -11.21 -11.87 25.38
N ASP A 248 -11.56 -10.81 24.66
CA ASP A 248 -12.92 -10.62 24.17
C ASP A 248 -13.20 -11.59 22.99
N ASN A 249 -13.93 -12.66 23.32
CA ASN A 249 -14.37 -13.63 22.32
C ASN A 249 -15.64 -13.16 21.60
N SER A 250 -16.46 -12.29 22.20
CA SER A 250 -17.70 -11.81 21.59
C SER A 250 -17.41 -10.92 20.38
N SER A 251 -16.48 -9.97 20.52
CA SER A 251 -16.03 -9.14 19.40
C SER A 251 -15.34 -9.95 18.32
N TYR A 252 -14.57 -10.98 18.70
CA TYR A 252 -13.94 -11.89 17.74
C TYR A 252 -14.97 -12.66 16.90
N ILE A 253 -15.96 -13.26 17.53
CA ILE A 253 -17.02 -14.00 16.83
C ILE A 253 -17.79 -13.05 15.91
N SER A 254 -18.19 -11.87 16.41
CA SER A 254 -18.87 -10.84 15.60
C SER A 254 -18.02 -10.39 14.41
N PHE A 255 -16.71 -10.22 14.60
CA PHE A 255 -15.80 -9.86 13.51
C PHE A 255 -15.74 -10.95 12.44
N LYS A 256 -15.47 -12.21 12.86
CA LYS A 256 -15.34 -13.36 11.94
C LYS A 256 -16.65 -13.59 11.16
N GLU A 257 -17.78 -13.68 11.83
CA GLU A 257 -19.08 -13.93 11.19
C GLU A 257 -19.48 -12.81 10.24
N LEU A 258 -19.34 -11.56 10.67
CA LEU A 258 -19.69 -10.41 9.85
C LEU A 258 -18.78 -10.30 8.62
N LEU A 259 -17.47 -10.58 8.75
CA LEU A 259 -16.53 -10.55 7.64
C LEU A 259 -16.96 -11.52 6.52
N PHE A 260 -17.22 -12.76 6.87
CA PHE A 260 -17.57 -13.78 5.87
C PHE A 260 -18.99 -13.60 5.31
N SER A 261 -19.96 -13.16 6.13
CA SER A 261 -21.32 -12.89 5.65
C SER A 261 -21.46 -11.64 4.79
N SER A 262 -20.51 -10.72 4.88
CA SER A 262 -20.53 -9.45 4.14
C SER A 262 -19.56 -9.37 2.98
N LYS A 263 -18.95 -10.49 2.58
CA LYS A 263 -17.93 -10.55 1.52
C LYS A 263 -18.37 -9.81 0.24
N GLU A 264 -19.59 -10.01 -0.21
CA GLU A 264 -20.12 -9.41 -1.44
C GLU A 264 -20.37 -7.88 -1.35
N LYS A 265 -20.33 -7.33 -0.13
CA LYS A 265 -20.49 -5.88 0.14
C LYS A 265 -19.15 -5.15 0.25
N LEU A 266 -18.05 -5.88 0.16
CA LEU A 266 -16.68 -5.36 0.29
C LEU A 266 -15.98 -5.45 -1.06
N THR A 267 -15.10 -4.51 -1.34
CA THR A 267 -14.16 -4.69 -2.43
C THR A 267 -13.19 -5.83 -2.11
N LYS A 268 -12.57 -6.40 -3.13
CA LYS A 268 -11.58 -7.48 -2.95
C LYS A 268 -10.45 -7.04 -2.01
N ASN A 269 -9.95 -5.81 -2.20
CA ASN A 269 -8.86 -5.27 -1.39
C ASN A 269 -9.28 -5.05 0.07
N GLU A 270 -10.50 -4.56 0.32
CA GLU A 270 -11.04 -4.40 1.67
C GLU A 270 -11.18 -5.76 2.36
N PHE A 271 -11.78 -6.73 1.67
CA PHE A 271 -11.95 -8.08 2.23
C PHE A 271 -10.60 -8.72 2.56
N GLN A 272 -9.62 -8.64 1.65
CA GLN A 272 -8.28 -9.18 1.87
C GLN A 272 -7.56 -8.50 3.05
N HIS A 273 -7.67 -7.16 3.15
CA HIS A 273 -7.11 -6.43 4.28
C HIS A 273 -7.75 -6.85 5.63
N LEU A 274 -9.07 -6.98 5.67
CA LEU A 274 -9.80 -7.42 6.87
C LEU A 274 -9.49 -8.87 7.23
N LEU A 275 -9.27 -9.74 6.24
CA LEU A 275 -8.85 -11.13 6.46
C LEU A 275 -7.46 -11.19 7.10
N HIS A 276 -6.51 -10.35 6.67
CA HIS A 276 -5.21 -10.22 7.33
C HIS A 276 -5.31 -9.68 8.75
N LEU A 277 -6.26 -8.76 9.03
CA LEU A 277 -6.53 -8.33 10.40
C LEU A 277 -7.08 -9.47 11.26
N LEU A 278 -7.95 -10.32 10.69
CA LEU A 278 -8.45 -11.51 11.38
C LEU A 278 -7.31 -12.48 11.72
N GLU A 279 -6.40 -12.75 10.79
CA GLU A 279 -5.19 -13.54 11.06
C GLU A 279 -4.37 -12.97 12.22
N SER A 280 -4.17 -11.64 12.22
CA SER A 280 -3.43 -10.96 13.29
C SER A 280 -4.10 -11.12 14.66
N VAL A 281 -5.43 -10.98 14.71
CA VAL A 281 -6.22 -11.18 15.94
C VAL A 281 -6.10 -12.64 16.42
N ILE A 282 -6.22 -13.61 15.53
CA ILE A 282 -6.07 -15.02 15.86
C ILE A 282 -4.67 -15.32 16.40
N ALA A 283 -3.63 -14.78 15.74
CA ALA A 283 -2.25 -14.95 16.18
C ALA A 283 -2.01 -14.36 17.58
N GLN A 284 -2.59 -13.20 17.89
CA GLN A 284 -2.52 -12.62 19.23
C GLN A 284 -3.21 -13.51 20.29
N LYS A 285 -4.36 -14.13 19.97
CA LYS A 285 -5.03 -15.08 20.86
C LYS A 285 -4.16 -16.33 21.10
N ILE A 286 -3.54 -16.89 20.06
CA ILE A 286 -2.61 -18.00 20.19
C ILE A 286 -1.40 -17.63 21.06
N ASN A 287 -0.81 -16.45 20.83
CA ASN A 287 0.32 -15.95 21.61
C ASN A 287 -0.04 -15.68 23.08
N SER A 288 -1.32 -15.41 23.38
CA SER A 288 -1.82 -15.31 24.76
C SER A 288 -2.10 -16.68 25.42
N GLY A 289 -1.78 -17.79 24.75
CA GLY A 289 -1.91 -19.15 25.28
C GLY A 289 -3.19 -19.88 24.86
N LYS A 290 -4.04 -19.29 24.04
CA LYS A 290 -5.29 -19.90 23.56
C LYS A 290 -5.04 -20.77 22.33
N LEU A 291 -4.48 -21.96 22.54
CA LEU A 291 -4.02 -22.82 21.47
C LEU A 291 -5.16 -23.40 20.59
N GLU A 292 -6.39 -23.41 21.07
CA GLU A 292 -7.57 -23.81 20.31
C GLU A 292 -7.78 -23.00 19.04
N PHE A 293 -7.30 -21.75 19.01
CA PHE A 293 -7.38 -20.85 17.86
C PHE A 293 -6.48 -21.25 16.67
N TYR A 294 -5.63 -22.28 16.82
CA TYR A 294 -4.92 -22.84 15.67
C TYR A 294 -5.88 -23.43 14.61
N ASN A 295 -7.04 -23.93 15.01
CA ASN A 295 -8.06 -24.37 14.06
C ASN A 295 -8.59 -23.21 13.23
N ASP A 296 -8.93 -22.09 13.88
CA ASP A 296 -9.41 -20.89 13.19
C ASP A 296 -8.34 -20.30 12.24
N LEU A 297 -7.07 -20.32 12.68
CA LEU A 297 -5.96 -19.86 11.83
C LEU A 297 -5.79 -20.74 10.60
N HIS A 298 -5.84 -22.07 10.78
CA HIS A 298 -5.78 -23.01 9.68
C HIS A 298 -6.95 -22.83 8.71
N GLU A 299 -8.19 -22.69 9.19
CA GLU A 299 -9.37 -22.43 8.36
C GLU A 299 -9.22 -21.15 7.54
N THR A 300 -8.67 -20.08 8.16
CA THR A 300 -8.43 -18.81 7.48
C THR A 300 -7.42 -18.97 6.35
N TYR A 301 -6.31 -19.67 6.58
CA TYR A 301 -5.31 -19.94 5.55
C TYR A 301 -5.83 -20.87 4.44
N ASP A 302 -6.59 -21.88 4.79
CA ASP A 302 -7.23 -22.77 3.80
C ASP A 302 -8.20 -22.00 2.90
N TYR A 303 -8.95 -21.05 3.49
CA TYR A 303 -9.80 -20.14 2.75
C TYR A 303 -8.99 -19.24 1.78
N GLU A 304 -7.87 -18.65 2.23
CA GLU A 304 -7.01 -17.84 1.36
C GLU A 304 -6.44 -18.62 0.19
N LEU A 305 -5.99 -19.87 0.43
CA LEU A 305 -5.46 -20.74 -0.60
C LEU A 305 -6.52 -21.08 -1.65
N LYS A 306 -7.73 -21.44 -1.21
CA LYS A 306 -8.86 -21.77 -2.10
C LYS A 306 -9.36 -20.58 -2.96
N ASN A 307 -9.09 -19.35 -2.53
CA ASN A 307 -9.53 -18.13 -3.21
C ASN A 307 -8.39 -17.32 -3.85
N ASP A 308 -7.19 -17.88 -3.98
CA ASP A 308 -6.00 -17.20 -4.55
C ASP A 308 -5.66 -15.88 -3.83
N MET A 309 -5.81 -15.82 -2.49
CA MET A 309 -5.58 -14.64 -1.67
C MET A 309 -4.29 -14.71 -0.83
N TYR A 310 -3.57 -15.81 -0.89
CA TYR A 310 -2.37 -16.08 -0.06
C TYR A 310 -1.09 -15.37 -0.54
N LYS A 311 -1.13 -14.71 -1.71
CA LYS A 311 -0.04 -13.93 -2.28
C LYS A 311 -0.51 -12.53 -2.68
N PRO A 312 0.39 -11.51 -2.67
CA PRO A 312 0.04 -10.16 -3.11
C PRO A 312 -0.39 -10.08 -4.59
N SER A 313 0.17 -10.95 -5.43
CA SER A 313 -0.20 -11.12 -6.84
C SER A 313 0.11 -12.54 -7.30
N LYS A 314 -0.46 -12.97 -8.43
CA LYS A 314 -0.20 -14.31 -8.99
C LYS A 314 1.28 -14.54 -9.32
N GLN A 315 2.01 -13.49 -9.68
CA GLN A 315 3.43 -13.55 -10.06
C GLN A 315 4.37 -13.43 -8.85
N ALA A 316 3.89 -12.91 -7.72
CA ALA A 316 4.70 -12.77 -6.53
C ALA A 316 5.01 -14.14 -5.91
N PRO A 317 6.24 -14.38 -5.44
CA PRO A 317 6.55 -15.58 -4.70
C PRO A 317 5.84 -15.56 -3.34
N LEU A 318 5.50 -16.74 -2.84
CA LEU A 318 5.07 -16.91 -1.46
C LEU A 318 6.26 -16.66 -0.52
N THR A 319 6.08 -15.78 0.46
CA THR A 319 7.17 -15.53 1.41
C THR A 319 7.41 -16.73 2.32
N VAL A 320 8.66 -16.96 2.70
CA VAL A 320 9.05 -18.04 3.61
C VAL A 320 8.24 -18.00 4.92
N MET A 321 8.01 -16.79 5.44
CA MET A 321 7.24 -16.59 6.68
C MET A 321 5.77 -17.03 6.50
N LYS A 322 5.09 -16.60 5.43
CA LYS A 322 3.68 -16.99 5.19
C LYS A 322 3.57 -18.49 4.94
N TYR A 323 4.47 -19.06 4.13
CA TYR A 323 4.52 -20.50 3.90
C TYR A 323 4.65 -21.29 5.21
N ARG A 324 5.59 -20.85 6.08
CA ARG A 324 5.79 -21.45 7.40
C ARG A 324 4.54 -21.33 8.27
N ASN A 325 3.93 -20.16 8.33
CA ASN A 325 2.73 -19.94 9.15
C ASN A 325 1.57 -20.83 8.73
N ILE A 326 1.39 -21.04 7.42
CA ILE A 326 0.32 -21.88 6.87
C ILE A 326 0.50 -23.34 7.33
N TYR A 327 1.64 -23.98 7.06
CA TYR A 327 1.79 -25.39 7.45
C TYR A 327 1.87 -25.57 8.96
N LEU A 328 2.48 -24.65 9.70
CA LEU A 328 2.52 -24.74 11.17
C LEU A 328 1.12 -24.65 11.79
N SER A 329 0.25 -23.78 11.26
CA SER A 329 -1.13 -23.72 11.74
C SER A 329 -1.84 -25.06 11.59
N ALA A 330 -1.64 -25.71 10.44
CA ALA A 330 -2.20 -27.05 10.19
C ALA A 330 -1.61 -28.13 11.10
N LEU A 331 -0.28 -28.12 11.33
CA LEU A 331 0.37 -29.06 12.26
C LEU A 331 -0.17 -28.90 13.68
N LYS A 332 -0.28 -27.65 14.17
CA LYS A 332 -0.80 -27.37 15.52
C LYS A 332 -2.30 -27.65 15.66
N ALA A 333 -3.05 -27.59 14.56
CA ALA A 333 -4.45 -28.02 14.48
C ALA A 333 -4.61 -29.56 14.29
N GLY A 334 -3.49 -30.33 14.27
CA GLY A 334 -3.53 -31.77 14.07
C GLY A 334 -3.86 -32.24 12.63
N LYS A 335 -3.76 -31.35 11.65
CA LYS A 335 -4.10 -31.59 10.23
C LYS A 335 -2.87 -32.05 9.44
N PHE A 336 -2.21 -33.11 9.84
CA PHE A 336 -0.92 -33.57 9.31
C PHE A 336 -0.94 -33.87 7.80
N ASP A 337 -1.96 -34.58 7.32
CA ASP A 337 -2.06 -34.95 5.89
C ASP A 337 -2.31 -33.71 5.01
N TRP A 338 -3.04 -32.72 5.53
CA TRP A 338 -3.22 -31.47 4.85
C TRP A 338 -1.91 -30.67 4.79
N ALA A 339 -1.16 -30.61 5.91
CA ALA A 339 0.11 -29.93 5.98
C ALA A 339 1.13 -30.53 5.01
N GLU A 340 1.19 -31.87 4.91
CA GLU A 340 2.08 -32.58 3.99
C GLU A 340 1.77 -32.23 2.52
N ARG A 341 0.49 -32.29 2.14
CA ARG A 341 0.06 -31.87 0.80
C ARG A 341 0.43 -30.41 0.51
N PHE A 342 0.14 -29.49 1.44
CA PHE A 342 0.49 -28.08 1.27
C PHE A 342 2.00 -27.90 1.05
N ILE A 343 2.86 -28.53 1.87
CA ILE A 343 4.33 -28.44 1.74
C ILE A 343 4.79 -28.88 0.35
N LEU A 344 4.20 -29.92 -0.20
CA LEU A 344 4.59 -30.45 -1.51
C LEU A 344 4.01 -29.67 -2.67
N ASP A 345 2.72 -29.30 -2.62
CA ASP A 345 2.00 -28.65 -3.72
C ASP A 345 2.39 -27.18 -3.92
N TYR A 346 2.68 -26.47 -2.82
CA TYR A 346 3.02 -25.02 -2.85
C TYR A 346 4.51 -24.73 -2.79
N ARG A 347 5.38 -25.75 -2.85
CA ARG A 347 6.84 -25.56 -2.85
C ARG A 347 7.34 -24.69 -4.00
N ASP A 348 6.69 -24.76 -5.16
CA ASP A 348 7.09 -24.05 -6.36
C ASP A 348 6.72 -22.56 -6.31
N ASP A 349 5.86 -22.17 -5.40
CA ASP A 349 5.54 -20.79 -5.10
C ASP A 349 6.63 -20.06 -4.30
N LEU A 350 7.52 -20.79 -3.63
CA LEU A 350 8.69 -20.22 -2.93
C LEU A 350 9.74 -19.71 -3.92
N GLN A 351 10.55 -18.74 -3.50
CA GLN A 351 11.72 -18.31 -4.26
C GLN A 351 12.66 -19.51 -4.46
N LYS A 352 13.19 -19.62 -5.69
CA LYS A 352 14.00 -20.79 -6.11
C LYS A 352 15.21 -21.06 -5.20
N GLN A 353 15.84 -20.00 -4.69
CA GLN A 353 17.00 -20.08 -3.81
C GLN A 353 16.69 -20.71 -2.44
N ASP A 354 15.50 -20.46 -1.89
CA ASP A 354 15.10 -20.87 -0.53
C ASP A 354 14.37 -22.21 -0.52
N ARG A 355 13.81 -22.60 -1.66
CA ARG A 355 12.86 -23.70 -1.83
C ARG A 355 13.31 -25.00 -1.17
N GLN A 356 14.51 -25.50 -1.51
CA GLN A 356 14.96 -26.80 -1.02
C GLN A 356 15.09 -26.81 0.50
N SER A 357 15.79 -25.82 1.08
CA SER A 357 16.02 -25.78 2.52
C SER A 357 14.73 -25.59 3.31
N ILE A 358 13.80 -24.79 2.82
CA ILE A 358 12.52 -24.55 3.48
C ILE A 358 11.62 -25.78 3.43
N VAL A 359 11.53 -26.46 2.29
CA VAL A 359 10.74 -27.70 2.15
C VAL A 359 11.29 -28.81 3.07
N GLU A 360 12.61 -29.01 3.08
CA GLU A 360 13.24 -30.02 3.93
C GLU A 360 13.02 -29.70 5.43
N LEU A 361 13.13 -28.46 5.84
CA LEU A 361 12.84 -28.02 7.20
C LEU A 361 11.37 -28.23 7.57
N SER A 362 10.46 -27.94 6.64
CA SER A 362 9.01 -28.13 6.86
C SER A 362 8.65 -29.62 7.00
N MET A 363 9.25 -30.48 6.17
CA MET A 363 9.08 -31.95 6.27
C MET A 363 9.68 -32.52 7.57
N ALA A 364 10.81 -31.95 8.00
CA ALA A 364 11.39 -32.33 9.30
C ALA A 364 10.42 -31.98 10.45
N GLN A 365 9.83 -30.79 10.45
CA GLN A 365 8.86 -30.38 11.48
C GLN A 365 7.59 -31.25 11.45
N LEU A 366 7.07 -31.55 10.26
CA LEU A 366 5.91 -32.46 10.09
C LEU A 366 6.21 -33.86 10.69
N ASN A 367 7.36 -34.46 10.35
CA ASN A 367 7.74 -35.78 10.84
C ASN A 367 8.01 -35.75 12.34
N PHE A 368 8.57 -34.68 12.88
CA PHE A 368 8.73 -34.52 14.33
C PHE A 368 7.39 -34.53 15.06
N GLU A 369 6.39 -33.77 14.58
CA GLU A 369 5.03 -33.77 15.16
C GLU A 369 4.33 -35.16 15.01
N LYS A 370 4.60 -35.88 13.91
CA LYS A 370 4.15 -37.27 13.72
C LYS A 370 4.94 -38.29 14.58
N ARG A 371 5.98 -37.85 15.33
CA ARG A 371 6.93 -38.71 16.11
C ARG A 371 7.79 -39.63 15.25
N ASN A 372 7.98 -39.34 13.98
CA ASN A 372 8.85 -40.06 13.05
C ASN A 372 10.27 -39.49 13.12
N PHE A 373 11.01 -39.78 14.18
CA PHE A 373 12.29 -39.12 14.47
C PHE A 373 13.40 -39.46 13.48
N GLU A 374 13.42 -40.66 12.90
CA GLU A 374 14.38 -41.06 11.87
C GLU A 374 14.22 -40.21 10.60
N GLU A 375 12.97 -40.07 10.11
CA GLU A 375 12.65 -39.21 8.97
C GLU A 375 12.93 -37.74 9.27
N THR A 376 12.66 -37.28 10.49
CA THR A 376 13.02 -35.93 10.93
C THR A 376 14.51 -35.66 10.75
N LEU A 377 15.39 -36.57 11.23
CA LEU A 377 16.83 -36.43 11.09
C LEU A 377 17.28 -36.48 9.63
N SER A 378 16.69 -37.37 8.82
CA SER A 378 16.97 -37.47 7.39
C SER A 378 16.69 -36.15 6.65
N HIS A 379 15.57 -35.49 6.95
CA HIS A 379 15.25 -34.19 6.37
C HIS A 379 16.17 -33.07 6.88
N LEU A 380 16.48 -33.04 8.18
CA LEU A 380 17.37 -32.01 8.75
C LEU A 380 18.78 -32.07 8.15
N GLN A 381 19.31 -33.23 7.82
CA GLN A 381 20.63 -33.40 7.18
C GLN A 381 20.68 -32.77 5.77
N LYS A 382 19.54 -32.62 5.10
CA LYS A 382 19.46 -32.00 3.76
C LYS A 382 19.30 -30.49 3.79
N VAL A 383 19.09 -29.90 4.98
CA VAL A 383 18.95 -28.46 5.15
C VAL A 383 20.30 -27.76 5.02
N ARG A 384 20.41 -26.81 4.12
CA ARG A 384 21.62 -25.99 3.95
C ARG A 384 21.55 -24.76 4.87
N THR A 385 22.35 -24.76 5.93
CA THR A 385 22.36 -23.70 6.98
C THR A 385 22.82 -22.33 6.47
N SER A 386 23.47 -22.23 5.32
CA SER A 386 23.87 -20.96 4.72
C SER A 386 22.73 -20.19 4.03
N GLN A 387 21.49 -20.71 4.06
CA GLN A 387 20.33 -20.16 3.34
C GLN A 387 19.09 -19.96 4.26
N ILE A 388 19.27 -20.10 5.55
CA ILE A 388 18.28 -19.82 6.60
C ILE A 388 18.71 -18.53 7.32
#